data_c63a80cce8c47d8db60a8ab7735c43bc
#
_entry.id   c63a80cce8c47d8db60a8ab7735c43bc
#
_cell.length_a   1.000
_cell.length_b   1.000
_cell.length_c   1.000
_cell.angle_alpha   90.00
_cell.angle_beta   90.00
_cell.angle_gamma   90.00
#
_symmetry.space_group_name_H-M   'P 1'
#
loop_
_entity.id
_entity.type
_entity.pdbx_description
1 polymer ?
#
loop_
_entity_poly.entity_id
_entity_poly.type
_entity_poly.pdbx_seq_one_letter_code
_entity_poly.pdbx_strand_id
1 'polypeptide(L)'
;MHGVTVDITRTGWATSATTDGAILGRVDTLAPSCGLRLLPPRPLRASDDATLFMRHVQEHDGLAGYLLMGAGTYGPHHSPTFDLDEAVLTPAADLLATLIRSLEDP
;
A
#
# COMPACT_ATOMS: atom_id res chain seq x y z
N MET A 1 -7.68 -24.73 -36.57
CA MET A 1 -6.44 -23.94 -36.71
C MET A 1 -6.78 -22.62 -37.40
N HIS A 2 -6.49 -21.49 -36.78
CA HIS A 2 -6.96 -20.19 -37.29
C HIS A 2 -5.87 -19.35 -38.00
N GLY A 3 -4.69 -19.93 -38.26
CA GLY A 3 -3.60 -19.28 -39.00
C GLY A 3 -3.12 -17.92 -38.42
N VAL A 4 -3.24 -17.74 -37.12
CA VAL A 4 -2.85 -16.49 -36.44
C VAL A 4 -1.43 -16.65 -35.89
N THR A 5 -0.56 -15.68 -36.18
CA THR A 5 0.75 -15.53 -35.54
C THR A 5 0.62 -14.50 -34.43
N VAL A 6 1.12 -14.81 -33.25
CA VAL A 6 1.07 -13.92 -32.09
C VAL A 6 2.52 -13.65 -31.63
N ASP A 7 2.89 -12.38 -31.62
CA ASP A 7 4.14 -11.91 -31.00
C ASP A 7 3.82 -11.34 -29.62
N ILE A 8 4.51 -11.85 -28.61
CA ILE A 8 4.32 -11.42 -27.22
C ILE A 8 5.59 -10.76 -26.73
N THR A 9 5.50 -9.48 -26.40
CA THR A 9 6.58 -8.73 -25.76
C THR A 9 6.14 -8.34 -24.35
N ARG A 10 6.91 -8.73 -23.34
CA ARG A 10 6.68 -8.29 -21.96
C ARG A 10 7.25 -6.89 -21.78
N THR A 11 6.39 -5.90 -21.55
CA THR A 11 6.77 -4.50 -21.34
C THR A 11 6.78 -4.07 -19.87
N GLY A 12 6.22 -4.90 -18.99
CA GLY A 12 6.18 -4.66 -17.56
C GLY A 12 5.55 -5.85 -16.82
N TRP A 13 5.63 -5.82 -15.51
CA TRP A 13 5.01 -6.82 -14.65
C TRP A 13 4.79 -6.25 -13.24
N ALA A 14 3.84 -6.80 -12.53
CA ALA A 14 3.63 -6.59 -11.11
C ALA A 14 3.51 -7.95 -10.42
N THR A 15 3.79 -7.99 -9.14
CA THR A 15 3.70 -9.21 -8.33
C THR A 15 2.74 -9.01 -7.18
N SER A 16 2.32 -10.09 -6.56
CA SER A 16 1.64 -10.02 -5.27
C SER A 16 2.65 -9.80 -4.15
N ALA A 17 2.27 -9.04 -3.14
CA ALA A 17 3.01 -8.90 -1.90
C ALA A 17 2.04 -8.88 -0.73
N THR A 18 2.52 -9.29 0.44
CA THR A 18 1.75 -9.28 1.68
C THR A 18 2.45 -8.40 2.69
N THR A 19 1.70 -7.56 3.39
CA THR A 19 2.23 -6.76 4.50
C THR A 19 2.69 -7.68 5.61
N ASP A 20 3.90 -7.44 6.11
CA ASP A 20 4.46 -8.19 7.23
C ASP A 20 3.64 -8.02 8.50
N GLY A 21 3.43 -9.12 9.22
CA GLY A 21 2.65 -9.12 10.47
C GLY A 21 3.21 -8.19 11.54
N ALA A 22 4.53 -8.02 11.60
CA ALA A 22 5.18 -7.08 12.52
C ALA A 22 4.81 -5.61 12.21
N ILE A 23 4.70 -5.25 10.93
CA ILE A 23 4.23 -3.92 10.50
C ILE A 23 2.76 -3.75 10.87
N LEU A 24 1.91 -4.73 10.56
CA LEU A 24 0.49 -4.69 10.90
C LEU A 24 0.26 -4.50 12.40
N GLY A 25 0.98 -5.25 13.24
CA GLY A 25 0.85 -5.14 14.69
C GLY A 25 1.25 -3.75 15.23
N ARG A 26 2.28 -3.13 14.67
CA ARG A 26 2.67 -1.75 15.03
C ARG A 26 1.63 -0.73 14.59
N VAL A 27 1.14 -0.84 13.37
CA VAL A 27 0.08 0.04 12.85
C VAL A 27 -1.19 -0.09 13.68
N ASP A 28 -1.57 -1.31 14.05
CA ASP A 28 -2.74 -1.58 14.91
C ASP A 28 -2.64 -0.86 16.27
N THR A 29 -1.44 -0.83 16.84
CA THR A 29 -1.16 -0.16 18.10
C THR A 29 -1.14 1.37 17.98
N LEU A 30 -0.56 1.90 16.89
CA LEU A 30 -0.26 3.32 16.75
C LEU A 30 -1.40 4.13 16.10
N ALA A 31 -2.16 3.54 15.19
CA ALA A 31 -3.18 4.24 14.42
C ALA A 31 -4.25 4.97 15.26
N PRO A 32 -4.75 4.39 16.38
CA PRO A 32 -5.73 5.08 17.22
C PRO A 32 -5.20 6.41 17.80
N SER A 33 -3.94 6.48 18.19
CA SER A 33 -3.32 7.71 18.71
C SER A 33 -3.16 8.81 17.64
N CYS A 34 -3.18 8.43 16.36
CA CYS A 34 -3.17 9.35 15.22
C CYS A 34 -4.59 9.72 14.74
N GLY A 35 -5.64 9.31 15.46
CA GLY A 35 -7.03 9.55 15.06
C GLY A 35 -7.53 8.67 13.93
N LEU A 36 -6.82 7.57 13.62
CA LEU A 36 -7.18 6.65 12.55
C LEU A 36 -7.84 5.39 13.12
N ARG A 37 -8.85 4.92 12.41
CA ARG A 37 -9.51 3.64 12.69
C ARG A 37 -9.04 2.60 11.67
N LEU A 38 -8.48 1.51 12.15
CA LEU A 38 -8.13 0.39 11.30
C LEU A 38 -9.38 -0.39 10.88
N LEU A 39 -9.38 -0.75 9.61
CA LEU A 39 -10.28 -1.76 9.07
C LEU A 39 -9.52 -3.08 8.90
N PRO A 40 -10.23 -4.22 8.90
CA PRO A 40 -9.59 -5.50 8.63
C PRO A 40 -8.82 -5.48 7.31
N PRO A 41 -7.63 -6.08 7.24
CA PRO A 41 -6.87 -6.17 6.00
C PRO A 41 -7.69 -6.80 4.88
N ARG A 42 -7.59 -6.22 3.68
CA ARG A 42 -8.29 -6.71 2.48
C ARG A 42 -7.31 -6.83 1.32
N PRO A 43 -7.50 -7.80 0.43
CA PRO A 43 -6.77 -7.82 -0.83
C PRO A 43 -7.07 -6.54 -1.62
N LEU A 44 -6.03 -5.87 -2.11
CA LEU A 44 -6.17 -4.66 -2.94
C LEU A 44 -6.90 -4.95 -4.25
N ARG A 45 -6.74 -6.15 -4.80
CA ARG A 45 -7.32 -6.60 -6.09
C ARG A 45 -6.98 -5.66 -7.25
N ALA A 46 -5.80 -5.06 -7.19
CA ALA A 46 -5.25 -4.18 -8.20
C ALA A 46 -3.75 -4.41 -8.32
N SER A 47 -3.17 -4.02 -9.45
CA SER A 47 -1.73 -4.02 -9.63
C SER A 47 -1.15 -2.70 -9.13
N ASP A 48 -0.02 -2.78 -8.44
CA ASP A 48 0.71 -1.61 -7.96
C ASP A 48 2.22 -1.92 -7.98
N ASP A 49 3.00 -1.00 -8.50
CA ASP A 49 4.46 -1.15 -8.58
C ASP A 49 5.13 -1.20 -7.21
N ALA A 50 4.48 -0.67 -6.17
CA ALA A 50 4.96 -0.75 -4.79
C ALA A 50 5.18 -2.19 -4.32
N THR A 51 4.45 -3.15 -4.88
CA THR A 51 4.63 -4.58 -4.56
C THR A 51 6.01 -5.11 -4.96
N LEU A 52 6.63 -4.55 -5.97
CA LEU A 52 8.01 -4.89 -6.37
C LEU A 52 9.02 -4.43 -5.32
N PHE A 53 8.84 -3.21 -4.79
CA PHE A 53 9.66 -2.70 -3.68
C PHE A 53 9.46 -3.53 -2.41
N MET A 54 8.22 -3.85 -2.07
CA MET A 54 7.91 -4.68 -0.90
C MET A 54 8.61 -6.03 -1.00
N ARG A 55 8.50 -6.71 -2.13
CA ARG A 55 9.16 -7.99 -2.34
C ARG A 55 10.68 -7.88 -2.27
N HIS A 56 11.26 -6.87 -2.90
CA HIS A 56 12.70 -6.66 -2.84
C HIS A 56 13.18 -6.51 -1.40
N VAL A 57 12.50 -5.71 -0.59
CA VAL A 57 12.84 -5.54 0.83
C VAL A 57 12.69 -6.85 1.60
N GLN A 58 11.60 -7.57 1.40
CA GLN A 58 11.32 -8.84 2.09
C GLN A 58 12.30 -9.96 1.71
N GLU A 59 12.72 -10.01 0.46
CA GLU A 59 13.72 -10.97 -0.03
C GLU A 59 15.14 -10.69 0.51
N HIS A 60 15.35 -9.52 1.11
CA HIS A 60 16.61 -9.12 1.75
C HIS A 60 16.45 -8.97 3.28
N ASP A 61 15.61 -9.78 3.90
CA ASP A 61 15.38 -9.85 5.34
C ASP A 61 14.82 -8.56 5.98
N GLY A 62 14.27 -7.65 5.15
CA GLY A 62 13.58 -6.46 5.62
C GLY A 62 12.09 -6.68 5.82
N LEU A 63 11.44 -5.74 6.48
CA LEU A 63 9.99 -5.70 6.66
C LEU A 63 9.37 -4.68 5.72
N ALA A 64 8.26 -5.05 5.11
CA ALA A 64 7.52 -4.16 4.22
C ALA A 64 6.01 -4.24 4.47
N GLY A 65 5.33 -3.14 4.22
CA GLY A 65 3.89 -3.04 4.37
C GLY A 65 3.26 -2.07 3.40
N TYR A 66 2.02 -2.32 3.06
CA TYR A 66 1.19 -1.46 2.25
C TYR A 66 -0.02 -1.02 3.06
N LEU A 67 -0.18 0.29 3.21
CA LEU A 67 -1.29 0.89 3.94
C LEU A 67 -2.16 1.67 2.97
N LEU A 68 -3.45 1.40 2.99
CA LEU A 68 -4.44 2.16 2.23
C LEU A 68 -5.16 3.13 3.16
N MET A 69 -5.04 4.42 2.89
CA MET A 69 -5.73 5.47 3.64
C MET A 69 -7.07 5.78 3.01
N GLY A 70 -8.15 5.60 3.76
CA GLY A 70 -9.49 5.97 3.31
C GLY A 70 -9.64 7.50 3.31
N ALA A 71 -9.75 8.10 2.13
CA ALA A 71 -9.76 9.54 1.93
C ALA A 71 -11.08 10.07 1.35
N GLY A 72 -12.19 9.33 1.45
CA GLY A 72 -13.47 9.78 0.92
C GLY A 72 -13.37 10.20 -0.54
N THR A 73 -12.87 9.33 -1.40
CA THR A 73 -12.55 9.64 -2.79
C THR A 73 -13.76 10.12 -3.58
N TYR A 74 -13.53 11.16 -4.38
CA TYR A 74 -14.50 11.72 -5.32
C TYR A 74 -14.02 11.51 -6.74
N GLY A 75 -14.91 11.08 -7.61
CA GLY A 75 -14.61 10.74 -8.99
C GLY A 75 -13.86 9.42 -9.16
N PRO A 76 -13.80 8.90 -10.41
CA PRO A 76 -13.10 7.65 -10.69
C PRO A 76 -11.59 7.79 -10.56
N HIS A 77 -10.91 6.72 -10.11
CA HIS A 77 -9.45 6.65 -10.17
C HIS A 77 -8.95 6.86 -11.61
N HIS A 78 -7.78 7.48 -11.77
CA HIS A 78 -7.16 7.78 -13.06
C HIS A 78 -8.01 8.70 -13.96
N SER A 79 -8.85 9.54 -13.39
CA SER A 79 -9.65 10.53 -14.12
C SER A 79 -9.23 11.96 -13.77
N PRO A 80 -9.46 12.93 -14.66
CA PRO A 80 -9.19 14.34 -14.39
C PRO A 80 -10.04 14.93 -13.26
N THR A 81 -11.12 14.25 -12.88
CA THR A 81 -12.05 14.66 -11.82
C THR A 81 -11.81 13.93 -10.49
N PHE A 82 -10.77 13.11 -10.42
CA PHE A 82 -10.41 12.44 -9.18
C PHE A 82 -9.98 13.48 -8.12
N ASP A 83 -10.52 13.34 -6.94
CA ASP A 83 -10.19 14.16 -5.79
C ASP A 83 -10.29 13.34 -4.50
N LEU A 84 -9.75 13.85 -3.42
CA LEU A 84 -9.80 13.21 -2.11
C LEU A 84 -9.99 14.26 -1.01
N ASP A 85 -10.46 13.83 0.16
CA ASP A 85 -10.51 14.66 1.35
C ASP A 85 -9.09 14.85 1.91
N GLU A 86 -8.55 16.04 1.78
CA GLU A 86 -7.20 16.39 2.26
C GLU A 86 -7.06 16.30 3.78
N ALA A 87 -8.16 16.25 4.53
CA ALA A 87 -8.13 16.08 5.98
C ALA A 87 -7.45 14.76 6.41
N VAL A 88 -7.34 13.77 5.50
CA VAL A 88 -6.62 12.52 5.76
C VAL A 88 -5.10 12.69 5.79
N LEU A 89 -4.55 13.73 5.17
CA LEU A 89 -3.09 13.88 4.98
C LEU A 89 -2.34 14.01 6.32
N THR A 90 -2.85 14.82 7.24
CA THR A 90 -2.22 15.01 8.55
C THR A 90 -2.19 13.72 9.37
N PRO A 91 -3.30 13.02 9.64
CA PRO A 91 -3.26 11.78 10.39
C PRO A 91 -2.46 10.67 9.70
N ALA A 92 -2.44 10.63 8.38
CA ALA A 92 -1.61 9.69 7.63
C ALA A 92 -0.11 9.97 7.81
N ALA A 93 0.30 11.24 7.72
CA ALA A 93 1.69 11.65 7.95
C ALA A 93 2.12 11.37 9.40
N ASP A 94 1.27 11.65 10.36
CA ASP A 94 1.53 11.38 11.78
C ASP A 94 1.71 9.88 12.05
N LEU A 95 0.88 9.03 11.43
CA LEU A 95 1.03 7.58 11.54
C LEU A 95 2.38 7.11 10.96
N LEU A 96 2.74 7.57 9.77
CA LEU A 96 4.00 7.18 9.14
C LEU A 96 5.21 7.65 9.97
N ALA A 97 5.21 8.88 10.43
CA ALA A 97 6.28 9.42 11.28
C ALA A 97 6.40 8.65 12.60
N THR A 98 5.28 8.32 13.23
CA THR A 98 5.26 7.56 14.49
C THR A 98 5.72 6.12 14.28
N LEU A 99 5.30 5.50 13.18
CA LEU A 99 5.73 4.16 12.79
C LEU A 99 7.24 4.10 12.60
N ILE A 100 7.82 5.04 11.85
CA ILE A 100 9.28 5.11 11.61
C ILE A 100 10.03 5.23 12.94
N ARG A 101 9.62 6.16 13.81
CA ARG A 101 10.25 6.31 15.13
C ARG A 101 10.15 5.04 15.97
N SER A 102 9.03 4.34 15.91
CA SER A 102 8.84 3.08 16.65
C SER A 102 9.72 1.94 16.17
N LEU A 103 10.31 2.05 14.97
CA LEU A 103 11.27 1.07 14.43
C LEU A 103 12.70 1.36 14.87
N GLU A 104 13.00 2.61 15.25
CA GLU A 104 14.32 3.03 15.72
C GLU A 104 14.53 2.74 17.21
N ASP A 105 13.45 2.67 18.00
CA ASP A 105 13.47 2.28 19.41
C ASP A 105 13.08 0.81 19.55
N PRO A 106 14.03 -0.11 19.76
CA PRO A 106 13.76 -1.54 19.91
C PRO A 106 13.03 -1.89 21.22
#